data_09ec7580dccb97117f8396aaf750da43
#
_entry.id   09ec7580dccb97117f8396aaf750da43
#
_cell.length_a   1.000
_cell.length_b   1.000
_cell.length_c   1.000
_cell.angle_alpha   90.00
_cell.angle_beta   90.00
_cell.angle_gamma   90.00
#
_symmetry.space_group_name_H-M   'P 1'
#
loop_
_entity.id
_entity.type
_entity.pdbx_description
1 polymer ?
#
loop_
_entity_poly.entity_id
_entity_poly.type
_entity_poly.pdbx_seq_one_letter_code
_entity_poly.pdbx_strand_id
1 'polypeptide(L)'
;MQPQRGFTLIELMVTIFVLTILTLGVLPLVKVSVKRQKEQQLRETLRQIRTAIDDFHRDTNGMICTGVALTPQQAGQQQQNVPPDPRSKVVISDCTIFGVDNPDHFPPDLQTLVNGVNVMPRGSMGGRGQQGVNATDVGDVSTKQKVYLRGMPVDPMTGKDDWELRSCYDAPDAGSWGGENVFDVRSKSKETALNGEKYSDW
;
A
#
# COMPACT_ATOMS: atom_id res chain seq x y z
N MET A 1 -16.03 49.63 47.66
CA MET A 1 -15.99 48.20 47.97
C MET A 1 -17.18 47.54 47.25
N GLN A 2 -16.93 46.75 46.22
CA GLN A 2 -18.02 46.00 45.60
C GLN A 2 -18.34 44.76 46.40
N PRO A 3 -19.64 44.49 46.69
CA PRO A 3 -20.03 43.31 47.44
C PRO A 3 -19.69 42.05 46.61
N GLN A 4 -18.85 41.18 47.16
CA GLN A 4 -18.59 39.86 46.59
C GLN A 4 -19.86 39.02 46.80
N ARG A 5 -20.56 38.72 45.66
CA ARG A 5 -21.71 37.81 45.66
C ARG A 5 -21.18 36.39 45.68
N GLY A 6 -21.37 35.68 46.80
CA GLY A 6 -21.08 34.25 46.89
C GLY A 6 -22.16 33.44 46.19
N PHE A 7 -21.78 32.29 45.60
CA PHE A 7 -22.72 31.34 45.03
C PHE A 7 -23.62 30.70 46.09
N THR A 8 -24.89 30.57 45.79
CA THR A 8 -25.81 29.83 46.66
C THR A 8 -25.64 28.33 46.47
N LEU A 9 -25.89 27.53 47.51
CA LEU A 9 -25.79 26.07 47.48
C LEU A 9 -26.72 25.48 46.42
N ILE A 10 -27.91 26.07 46.21
CA ILE A 10 -28.86 25.63 45.20
C ILE A 10 -28.33 25.89 43.77
N GLU A 11 -27.66 26.99 43.52
CA GLU A 11 -27.06 27.35 42.25
C GLU A 11 -25.93 26.34 41.87
N LEU A 12 -25.12 25.97 42.88
CA LEU A 12 -24.10 24.95 42.70
C LEU A 12 -24.72 23.58 42.40
N MET A 13 -25.80 23.17 43.07
CA MET A 13 -26.52 21.93 42.79
C MET A 13 -27.06 21.89 41.35
N VAL A 14 -27.70 22.96 40.92
CA VAL A 14 -28.29 23.05 39.57
C VAL A 14 -27.19 23.02 38.51
N THR A 15 -26.09 23.73 38.70
CA THR A 15 -24.99 23.75 37.73
C THR A 15 -24.33 22.38 37.59
N ILE A 16 -24.07 21.66 38.69
CA ILE A 16 -23.52 20.30 38.65
C ILE A 16 -24.48 19.34 37.95
N PHE A 17 -25.79 19.45 38.25
CA PHE A 17 -26.80 18.59 37.63
C PHE A 17 -26.88 18.79 36.12
N VAL A 18 -26.88 20.03 35.63
CA VAL A 18 -26.87 20.36 34.21
C VAL A 18 -25.59 19.85 33.52
N LEU A 19 -24.42 20.08 34.15
CA LEU A 19 -23.15 19.59 33.60
C LEU A 19 -23.10 18.04 33.50
N THR A 20 -23.67 17.35 34.48
CA THR A 20 -23.73 15.89 34.49
C THR A 20 -24.58 15.36 33.31
N ILE A 21 -25.74 15.97 33.06
CA ILE A 21 -26.60 15.60 31.95
C ILE A 21 -25.89 15.84 30.60
N LEU A 22 -25.25 16.99 30.44
CA LEU A 22 -24.51 17.32 29.20
C LEU A 22 -23.36 16.38 28.95
N THR A 23 -22.59 16.02 29.98
CA THR A 23 -21.46 15.08 29.84
C THR A 23 -21.90 13.68 29.45
N LEU A 24 -23.01 13.15 30.00
CA LEU A 24 -23.56 11.85 29.69
C LEU A 24 -24.00 11.75 28.22
N GLY A 25 -24.50 12.84 27.62
CA GLY A 25 -24.92 12.85 26.21
C GLY A 25 -23.78 12.94 25.20
N VAL A 26 -22.66 13.59 25.56
CA VAL A 26 -21.54 13.82 24.64
C VAL A 26 -20.66 12.59 24.45
N LEU A 27 -20.45 11.78 25.49
CA LEU A 27 -19.55 10.64 25.46
C LEU A 27 -19.85 9.61 24.35
N PRO A 28 -21.12 9.16 24.10
CA PRO A 28 -21.41 8.21 23.06
C PRO A 28 -21.20 8.79 21.63
N LEU A 29 -21.49 10.07 21.45
CA LEU A 29 -21.28 10.75 20.17
C LEU A 29 -19.81 10.83 19.77
N VAL A 30 -18.93 11.12 20.72
CA VAL A 30 -17.49 11.18 20.48
C VAL A 30 -16.95 9.80 20.07
N LYS A 31 -17.38 8.71 20.72
CA LYS A 31 -16.94 7.36 20.37
C LYS A 31 -17.30 6.99 18.93
N VAL A 32 -18.52 7.30 18.49
CA VAL A 32 -18.95 7.03 17.11
C VAL A 32 -18.18 7.89 16.12
N SER A 33 -17.93 9.15 16.42
CA SER A 33 -17.16 10.06 15.58
C SER A 33 -15.71 9.58 15.39
N VAL A 34 -15.05 9.21 16.48
CA VAL A 34 -13.67 8.67 16.43
C VAL A 34 -13.61 7.37 15.65
N LYS A 35 -14.58 6.46 15.86
CA LYS A 35 -14.63 5.20 15.09
C LYS A 35 -14.80 5.47 13.59
N ARG A 36 -15.70 6.36 13.21
CA ARG A 36 -15.89 6.76 11.80
C ARG A 36 -14.63 7.35 11.18
N GLN A 37 -13.90 8.19 11.91
CA GLN A 37 -12.63 8.74 11.45
C GLN A 37 -11.57 7.66 11.23
N LYS A 38 -11.44 6.71 12.15
CA LYS A 38 -10.53 5.56 12.00
C LYS A 38 -10.89 4.68 10.80
N GLU A 39 -12.18 4.45 10.55
CA GLU A 39 -12.66 3.71 9.38
C GLU A 39 -12.29 4.40 8.06
N GLN A 40 -12.43 5.72 8.00
CA GLN A 40 -12.01 6.49 6.83
C GLN A 40 -10.49 6.41 6.61
N GLN A 41 -9.71 6.53 7.69
CA GLN A 41 -8.25 6.36 7.62
C GLN A 41 -7.86 4.95 7.15
N LEU A 42 -8.53 3.90 7.66
CA LEU A 42 -8.26 2.53 7.23
C LEU A 42 -8.48 2.35 5.73
N ARG A 43 -9.61 2.81 5.22
CA ARG A 43 -9.93 2.73 3.77
C ARG A 43 -8.91 3.47 2.92
N GLU A 44 -8.48 4.65 3.35
CA GLU A 44 -7.47 5.43 2.63
C GLU A 44 -6.10 4.74 2.68
N THR A 45 -5.73 4.16 3.82
CA THR A 45 -4.48 3.43 3.99
C THR A 45 -4.46 2.16 3.12
N LEU A 46 -5.54 1.37 3.12
CA LEU A 46 -5.67 0.19 2.25
C LEU A 46 -5.58 0.57 0.77
N ARG A 47 -6.28 1.63 0.36
CA ARG A 47 -6.21 2.15 -1.01
C ARG A 47 -4.78 2.57 -1.38
N GLN A 48 -4.06 3.21 -0.47
CA GLN A 48 -2.68 3.64 -0.68
C GLN A 48 -1.75 2.45 -0.92
N ILE A 49 -1.87 1.40 -0.10
CA ILE A 49 -1.06 0.18 -0.24
C ILE A 49 -1.41 -0.54 -1.54
N ARG A 50 -2.70 -0.75 -1.83
CA ARG A 50 -3.17 -1.39 -3.07
C ARG A 50 -2.70 -0.64 -4.32
N THR A 51 -2.78 0.70 -4.30
CA THR A 51 -2.26 1.51 -5.41
C THR A 51 -0.76 1.34 -5.58
N ALA A 52 0.01 1.23 -4.49
CA ALA A 52 1.46 1.01 -4.56
C ALA A 52 1.80 -0.39 -5.11
N ILE A 53 1.01 -1.42 -4.77
CA ILE A 53 1.12 -2.78 -5.33
C ILE A 53 0.83 -2.74 -6.83
N ASP A 54 -0.26 -2.08 -7.26
CA ASP A 54 -0.65 -1.94 -8.65
C ASP A 54 0.40 -1.18 -9.47
N ASP A 55 0.95 -0.10 -8.92
CA ASP A 55 2.01 0.68 -9.56
C ASP A 55 3.30 -0.12 -9.70
N PHE A 56 3.66 -0.92 -8.68
CA PHE A 56 4.79 -1.82 -8.75
C PHE A 56 4.57 -2.88 -9.85
N HIS A 57 3.44 -3.57 -9.82
CA HIS A 57 3.11 -4.60 -10.82
C HIS A 57 3.04 -4.03 -12.25
N ARG A 58 2.57 -2.79 -12.41
CA ARG A 58 2.60 -2.10 -13.72
C ARG A 58 4.00 -1.84 -14.23
N ASP A 59 4.94 -1.55 -13.36
CA ASP A 59 6.33 -1.30 -13.72
C ASP A 59 7.12 -2.59 -14.02
N THR A 60 6.59 -3.78 -13.69
CA THR A 60 7.16 -5.07 -14.11
C THR A 60 6.85 -5.40 -15.57
N ASN A 61 5.79 -4.82 -16.16
CA ASN A 61 5.41 -5.07 -17.55
C ASN A 61 6.53 -4.66 -18.53
N GLY A 62 7.01 -5.60 -19.31
CA GLY A 62 8.12 -5.37 -20.24
C GLY A 62 9.49 -5.35 -19.56
N MET A 63 9.61 -5.96 -18.39
CA MET A 63 10.86 -6.12 -17.64
C MET A 63 11.89 -6.90 -18.46
N ILE A 64 13.12 -6.41 -18.51
CA ILE A 64 14.26 -7.08 -19.10
C ILE A 64 15.22 -7.44 -17.97
N CYS A 65 15.34 -8.72 -17.69
CA CYS A 65 16.25 -9.21 -16.66
C CYS A 65 17.70 -9.04 -17.11
N THR A 66 18.39 -8.05 -16.57
CA THR A 66 19.83 -7.87 -16.77
C THR A 66 20.56 -8.92 -15.92
N GLY A 67 21.36 -9.77 -16.55
CA GLY A 67 22.18 -10.78 -15.85
C GLY A 67 21.90 -12.23 -16.23
N VAL A 68 20.80 -12.52 -16.91
CA VAL A 68 20.60 -13.83 -17.53
C VAL A 68 21.07 -13.76 -18.97
N ALA A 69 22.12 -14.53 -19.33
CA ALA A 69 22.55 -14.66 -20.72
C ALA A 69 21.42 -15.33 -21.51
N LEU A 70 20.55 -14.53 -22.10
CA LEU A 70 19.49 -15.03 -22.99
C LEU A 70 20.14 -15.61 -24.25
N THR A 71 19.84 -16.87 -24.55
CA THR A 71 20.15 -17.39 -25.87
C THR A 71 19.35 -16.61 -26.93
N PRO A 72 19.88 -16.39 -28.14
CA PRO A 72 19.19 -15.63 -29.20
C PRO A 72 17.77 -16.11 -29.52
N GLN A 73 17.46 -17.37 -29.21
CA GLN A 73 16.13 -17.98 -29.38
C GLN A 73 15.15 -17.57 -28.24
N GLN A 74 15.63 -17.32 -27.03
CA GLN A 74 14.81 -16.87 -25.90
C GLN A 74 14.54 -15.37 -25.97
N ALA A 75 15.45 -14.56 -26.49
CA ALA A 75 15.27 -13.15 -26.70
C ALA A 75 14.11 -12.83 -27.68
N GLY A 76 13.87 -13.70 -28.67
CA GLY A 76 12.75 -13.54 -29.60
C GLY A 76 11.38 -13.91 -29.06
N GLN A 77 11.31 -14.70 -27.97
CA GLN A 77 10.05 -15.13 -27.37
C GLN A 77 9.60 -14.26 -26.19
N GLN A 78 10.51 -13.55 -25.54
CA GLN A 78 10.19 -12.64 -24.43
C GLN A 78 9.67 -11.27 -24.87
N GLN A 79 9.73 -10.93 -26.16
CA GLN A 79 9.01 -9.81 -26.72
C GLN A 79 7.54 -10.18 -26.99
N GLN A 80 6.81 -10.66 -26.00
CA GLN A 80 5.37 -10.53 -26.06
C GLN A 80 5.08 -9.03 -26.04
N ASN A 81 4.59 -8.54 -27.17
CA ASN A 81 4.11 -7.17 -27.40
C ASN A 81 2.89 -6.87 -26.50
N VAL A 82 3.08 -6.87 -25.19
CA VAL A 82 2.14 -6.22 -24.30
C VAL A 82 2.42 -4.73 -24.46
N PRO A 83 1.50 -3.95 -25.07
CA PRO A 83 1.72 -2.53 -25.23
C PRO A 83 2.00 -1.95 -23.85
N PRO A 84 3.10 -1.19 -23.70
CA PRO A 84 3.46 -0.61 -22.41
C PRO A 84 2.31 0.29 -21.95
N ASP A 85 1.86 0.13 -20.71
CA ASP A 85 0.89 1.04 -20.12
C ASP A 85 1.46 2.48 -20.16
N PRO A 86 0.79 3.43 -20.83
CA PRO A 86 1.26 4.81 -20.95
C PRO A 86 1.44 5.52 -19.60
N ARG A 87 0.88 4.95 -18.53
CA ARG A 87 1.03 5.46 -17.17
C ARG A 87 2.36 5.08 -16.54
N SER A 88 2.98 3.97 -16.97
CA SER A 88 4.28 3.53 -16.48
C SER A 88 5.40 4.18 -17.31
N LYS A 89 6.19 5.04 -16.66
CA LYS A 89 7.34 5.73 -17.27
C LYS A 89 8.65 4.97 -17.09
N VAL A 90 8.66 3.97 -16.23
CA VAL A 90 9.84 3.19 -15.86
C VAL A 90 9.55 1.70 -15.94
N VAL A 91 10.59 0.90 -15.96
CA VAL A 91 10.51 -0.56 -15.90
C VAL A 91 11.49 -1.05 -14.83
N ILE A 92 11.09 -2.07 -14.07
CA ILE A 92 11.95 -2.69 -13.07
C ILE A 92 13.08 -3.43 -13.80
N SER A 93 14.31 -3.20 -13.37
CA SER A 93 15.53 -3.76 -13.97
C SER A 93 16.11 -4.93 -13.19
N ASP A 94 15.65 -5.09 -11.94
CA ASP A 94 16.16 -6.12 -11.03
C ASP A 94 15.16 -7.28 -10.95
N CYS A 95 15.49 -8.39 -11.59
CA CYS A 95 14.67 -9.61 -11.57
C CYS A 95 14.97 -10.52 -10.38
N THR A 96 16.06 -10.25 -9.66
CA THR A 96 16.49 -11.12 -8.55
C THR A 96 15.56 -11.04 -7.35
N ILE A 97 14.74 -9.98 -7.30
CA ILE A 97 13.71 -9.78 -6.27
C ILE A 97 12.53 -10.76 -6.40
N PHE A 98 12.36 -11.37 -7.57
CA PHE A 98 11.26 -12.32 -7.82
C PHE A 98 11.74 -13.75 -7.64
N GLY A 99 11.06 -14.50 -6.78
CA GLY A 99 11.26 -15.94 -6.65
C GLY A 99 10.66 -16.70 -7.83
N VAL A 100 11.02 -17.97 -7.96
CA VAL A 100 10.46 -18.88 -8.97
C VAL A 100 8.94 -19.05 -8.79
N ASP A 101 8.48 -18.91 -7.56
CA ASP A 101 7.07 -19.08 -7.16
C ASP A 101 6.20 -17.84 -7.42
N ASN A 102 6.80 -16.75 -7.96
CA ASN A 102 6.10 -15.49 -8.25
C ASN A 102 6.18 -15.12 -9.75
N PRO A 103 5.57 -15.93 -10.66
CA PRO A 103 5.61 -15.66 -12.09
C PRO A 103 4.83 -14.40 -12.51
N ASP A 104 3.84 -13.97 -11.71
CA ASP A 104 3.05 -12.77 -11.97
C ASP A 104 3.74 -11.46 -11.54
N HIS A 105 4.93 -11.56 -10.93
CA HIS A 105 5.78 -10.42 -10.57
C HIS A 105 5.09 -9.37 -9.67
N PHE A 106 4.22 -9.79 -8.76
CA PHE A 106 3.76 -8.93 -7.67
C PHE A 106 4.90 -8.72 -6.64
N PRO A 107 4.83 -7.70 -5.79
CA PRO A 107 5.86 -7.49 -4.77
C PRO A 107 6.01 -8.75 -3.89
N PRO A 108 7.25 -9.19 -3.59
CA PRO A 108 7.45 -10.35 -2.71
C PRO A 108 7.02 -10.07 -1.27
N ASP A 109 7.16 -8.83 -0.82
CA ASP A 109 6.72 -8.34 0.49
C ASP A 109 6.39 -6.83 0.43
N LEU A 110 5.73 -6.32 1.47
CA LEU A 110 5.45 -4.88 1.60
C LEU A 110 6.71 -4.05 1.83
N GLN A 111 7.75 -4.65 2.41
CA GLN A 111 9.00 -3.95 2.69
C GLN A 111 9.73 -3.60 1.39
N THR A 112 9.59 -4.39 0.34
CA THR A 112 10.11 -4.08 -1.00
C THR A 112 9.54 -2.79 -1.56
N LEU A 113 8.26 -2.49 -1.29
CA LEU A 113 7.63 -1.24 -1.71
C LEU A 113 8.19 -0.01 -0.97
N VAL A 114 8.62 -0.19 0.28
CA VAL A 114 9.22 0.86 1.12
C VAL A 114 10.69 1.06 0.80
N ASN A 115 11.45 -0.05 0.67
CA ASN A 115 12.88 0.01 0.34
C ASN A 115 13.12 0.53 -1.08
N GLY A 116 12.15 0.29 -1.97
CA GLY A 116 12.25 0.63 -3.38
C GLY A 116 13.08 -0.38 -4.18
N VAL A 117 12.94 -0.33 -5.49
CA VAL A 117 13.61 -1.23 -6.44
C VAL A 117 14.30 -0.43 -7.53
N ASN A 118 15.29 -1.06 -8.15
CA ASN A 118 16.02 -0.48 -9.26
C ASN A 118 15.16 -0.46 -10.53
N VAL A 119 15.02 0.71 -11.13
CA VAL A 119 14.21 0.94 -12.33
C VAL A 119 15.01 1.65 -13.40
N MET A 120 14.62 1.42 -14.65
CA MET A 120 15.14 2.11 -15.83
C MET A 120 14.03 2.89 -16.52
N PRO A 121 14.31 4.06 -17.14
CA PRO A 121 13.33 4.80 -17.92
C PRO A 121 12.93 4.01 -19.18
N ARG A 122 11.63 3.88 -19.47
CA ARG A 122 11.14 3.20 -20.68
C ARG A 122 11.61 3.87 -21.98
N GLY A 123 11.83 5.19 -21.96
CA GLY A 123 12.34 5.94 -23.10
C GLY A 123 13.77 5.57 -23.53
N SER A 124 14.55 4.96 -22.66
CA SER A 124 15.90 4.47 -23.02
C SER A 124 15.86 3.21 -23.88
N MET A 125 14.73 2.46 -23.90
CA MET A 125 14.56 1.26 -24.71
C MET A 125 13.98 1.53 -26.11
N GLY A 126 13.41 2.71 -26.36
CA GLY A 126 12.69 3.08 -27.59
C GLY A 126 13.40 4.08 -28.49
N GLY A 127 14.65 4.43 -28.23
CA GLY A 127 15.41 5.40 -28.99
C GLY A 127 15.95 4.87 -30.32
N ARG A 128 15.14 5.01 -31.38
CA ARG A 128 15.60 5.12 -32.76
C ARG A 128 16.43 3.96 -33.34
N GLY A 129 15.74 3.08 -34.04
CA GLY A 129 16.31 2.31 -35.15
C GLY A 129 17.34 1.26 -34.72
N GLN A 130 16.90 0.04 -34.70
CA GLN A 130 17.57 -1.20 -35.09
C GLN A 130 19.10 -1.09 -35.43
N GLN A 131 19.85 -0.41 -34.58
CA GLN A 131 21.31 -0.54 -34.49
C GLN A 131 21.58 -1.20 -33.16
N GLY A 132 22.12 -2.43 -33.22
CA GLY A 132 22.41 -3.25 -32.08
C GLY A 132 23.08 -2.43 -30.98
N VAL A 133 22.50 -2.47 -29.80
CA VAL A 133 23.15 -1.96 -28.58
C VAL A 133 24.38 -2.84 -28.44
N ASN A 134 25.55 -2.29 -28.75
CA ASN A 134 26.80 -2.97 -28.50
C ASN A 134 26.89 -3.25 -27.00
N ALA A 135 27.33 -4.42 -26.62
CA ALA A 135 27.50 -4.84 -25.22
C ALA A 135 28.38 -3.87 -24.40
N THR A 136 29.04 -2.90 -25.06
CA THR A 136 29.82 -1.82 -24.46
C THR A 136 28.99 -0.59 -24.08
N ASP A 137 27.77 -0.42 -24.63
CA ASP A 137 26.90 0.73 -24.29
C ASP A 137 26.02 0.49 -23.04
N VAL A 138 26.09 -0.69 -22.46
CA VAL A 138 25.36 -1.04 -21.21
C VAL A 138 25.92 -0.31 -19.98
N GLY A 139 27.05 0.40 -20.13
CA GLY A 139 27.72 1.09 -19.02
C GLY A 139 27.05 2.38 -18.53
N ASP A 140 26.07 2.92 -19.25
CA ASP A 140 25.54 4.26 -18.95
C ASP A 140 24.01 4.31 -18.74
N VAL A 141 23.36 3.15 -18.58
CA VAL A 141 21.95 3.13 -18.18
C VAL A 141 21.87 3.41 -16.70
N SER A 142 21.71 4.69 -16.35
CA SER A 142 21.52 5.13 -14.98
C SER A 142 20.28 4.44 -14.38
N THR A 143 20.50 3.37 -13.62
CA THR A 143 19.46 2.77 -12.78
C THR A 143 19.13 3.73 -11.66
N LYS A 144 17.84 4.05 -11.51
CA LYS A 144 17.32 4.86 -10.42
C LYS A 144 16.53 3.96 -9.47
N GLN A 145 16.62 4.23 -8.20
CA GLN A 145 15.78 3.56 -7.22
C GLN A 145 14.40 4.24 -7.17
N LYS A 146 13.34 3.47 -7.36
CA LYS A 146 11.95 3.93 -7.22
C LYS A 146 11.33 3.34 -5.96
N VAL A 147 10.82 4.21 -5.10
CA VAL A 147 10.07 3.88 -3.89
C VAL A 147 8.59 4.03 -4.18
N TYR A 148 7.78 3.05 -3.81
CA TYR A 148 6.33 3.04 -4.01
C TYR A 148 5.55 3.45 -2.77
N LEU A 149 6.10 3.13 -1.58
CA LEU A 149 5.57 3.58 -0.28
C LEU A 149 6.65 4.34 0.47
N ARG A 150 6.33 5.54 0.97
CA ARG A 150 7.29 6.38 1.72
C ARG A 150 7.67 5.81 3.08
N GLY A 151 6.88 4.90 3.60
CA GLY A 151 7.08 4.23 4.87
C GLY A 151 5.96 3.23 5.09
N MET A 152 6.15 2.27 6.01
CA MET A 152 5.14 1.28 6.32
C MET A 152 3.93 1.97 6.98
N PRO A 153 2.73 1.88 6.39
CA PRO A 153 1.55 2.49 6.98
C PRO A 153 1.09 1.72 8.21
N VAL A 154 0.60 2.46 9.20
CA VAL A 154 0.04 1.88 10.43
C VAL A 154 -1.46 1.68 10.27
N ASP A 155 -1.96 0.50 10.65
CA ASP A 155 -3.39 0.20 10.69
C ASP A 155 -4.05 1.00 11.84
N PRO A 156 -4.98 1.93 11.55
CA PRO A 156 -5.62 2.76 12.57
C PRO A 156 -6.51 1.98 13.53
N MET A 157 -6.89 0.72 13.18
CA MET A 157 -7.72 -0.12 14.04
C MET A 157 -6.89 -0.90 15.05
N THR A 158 -5.77 -1.47 14.64
CA THR A 158 -4.87 -2.24 15.51
C THR A 158 -3.76 -1.38 16.14
N GLY A 159 -3.44 -0.23 15.54
CA GLY A 159 -2.33 0.63 15.95
C GLY A 159 -0.95 0.06 15.62
N LYS A 160 -0.87 -0.94 14.74
CA LYS A 160 0.36 -1.63 14.32
C LYS A 160 0.54 -1.50 12.82
N ASP A 161 1.76 -1.69 12.36
CA ASP A 161 2.14 -1.78 10.94
C ASP A 161 2.08 -3.21 10.39
N ASP A 162 1.36 -4.09 11.09
CA ASP A 162 1.22 -5.52 10.79
C ASP A 162 -0.11 -5.75 10.04
N TRP A 163 0.00 -6.04 8.76
CA TRP A 163 -1.11 -6.28 7.85
C TRP A 163 -1.31 -7.77 7.58
N GLU A 164 -2.52 -8.18 7.31
CA GLU A 164 -2.81 -9.49 6.76
C GLU A 164 -2.58 -9.43 5.25
N LEU A 165 -1.65 -10.26 4.76
CA LEU A 165 -1.25 -10.31 3.37
C LEU A 165 -2.00 -11.40 2.64
N ARG A 166 -2.13 -11.26 1.34
CA ARG A 166 -2.75 -12.23 0.45
C ARG A 166 -1.99 -12.32 -0.85
N SER A 167 -1.71 -13.55 -1.29
CA SER A 167 -1.16 -13.86 -2.60
C SER A 167 -2.26 -13.86 -3.67
N CYS A 168 -1.90 -13.64 -4.93
CA CYS A 168 -2.81 -13.82 -6.05
C CYS A 168 -3.21 -15.30 -6.26
N TYR A 169 -2.47 -16.24 -5.65
CA TYR A 169 -2.76 -17.67 -5.69
C TYR A 169 -3.60 -18.17 -4.50
N ASP A 170 -3.76 -17.34 -3.48
CA ASP A 170 -4.58 -17.68 -2.32
C ASP A 170 -6.08 -17.65 -2.67
N ALA A 171 -6.83 -18.60 -2.15
CA ALA A 171 -8.29 -18.57 -2.25
C ALA A 171 -8.86 -17.32 -1.55
N PRO A 172 -10.02 -16.80 -2.01
CA PRO A 172 -10.65 -15.61 -1.43
C PRO A 172 -10.93 -15.69 0.06
N ASP A 173 -11.13 -16.87 0.58
CA ASP A 173 -11.43 -17.24 1.96
C ASP A 173 -10.27 -17.90 2.70
N ALA A 174 -9.05 -17.90 2.09
CA ALA A 174 -7.85 -18.43 2.73
C ALA A 174 -7.59 -17.72 4.06
N GLY A 175 -7.38 -18.50 5.11
CA GLY A 175 -7.08 -18.00 6.45
C GLY A 175 -5.59 -17.73 6.71
N SER A 176 -4.73 -17.95 5.69
CA SER A 176 -3.29 -17.76 5.78
C SER A 176 -2.72 -17.31 4.43
N TRP A 177 -1.65 -16.52 4.49
CA TRP A 177 -0.90 -16.09 3.31
C TRP A 177 0.03 -17.20 2.81
N GLY A 178 0.00 -17.48 1.49
CA GLY A 178 0.85 -18.50 0.85
C GLY A 178 2.34 -18.12 0.81
N GLY A 179 2.67 -16.85 0.87
CA GLY A 179 4.07 -16.36 0.96
C GLY A 179 4.74 -16.08 -0.37
N GLU A 180 4.09 -16.37 -1.51
CA GLU A 180 4.69 -16.24 -2.84
C GLU A 180 4.82 -14.76 -3.27
N ASN A 181 3.79 -13.98 -2.97
CA ASN A 181 3.73 -12.56 -3.31
C ASN A 181 2.67 -11.82 -2.48
N VAL A 182 2.66 -10.50 -2.60
CA VAL A 182 1.64 -9.64 -1.99
C VAL A 182 0.77 -9.05 -3.10
N PHE A 183 -0.40 -9.63 -3.28
CA PHE A 183 -1.42 -9.16 -4.22
C PHE A 183 -2.42 -8.21 -3.54
N ASP A 184 -2.85 -8.53 -2.32
CA ASP A 184 -3.80 -7.73 -1.56
C ASP A 184 -3.41 -7.67 -0.07
N VAL A 185 -3.94 -6.67 0.62
CA VAL A 185 -3.73 -6.44 2.04
C VAL A 185 -5.04 -6.19 2.75
N ARG A 186 -5.16 -6.66 3.99
CA ARG A 186 -6.32 -6.49 4.86
C ARG A 186 -5.90 -6.10 6.27
N SER A 187 -6.85 -5.54 7.02
CA SER A 187 -6.65 -5.30 8.45
C SER A 187 -6.71 -6.61 9.25
N LYS A 188 -5.80 -6.80 10.19
CA LYS A 188 -5.87 -7.91 11.18
C LYS A 188 -6.89 -7.68 12.29
N SER A 189 -7.61 -6.57 12.27
CA SER A 189 -8.64 -6.27 13.26
C SER A 189 -9.85 -7.19 13.09
N LYS A 190 -10.23 -7.85 14.16
CA LYS A 190 -11.43 -8.71 14.23
C LYS A 190 -12.71 -7.94 14.58
N GLU A 191 -12.59 -6.63 14.74
CA GLU A 191 -13.72 -5.77 15.07
C GLU A 191 -14.64 -5.57 13.86
N THR A 192 -15.87 -5.12 14.18
CA THR A 192 -16.91 -4.87 13.18
C THR A 192 -17.04 -3.36 12.97
N ALA A 193 -17.15 -2.95 11.71
CA ALA A 193 -17.37 -1.59 11.31
C ALA A 193 -18.78 -1.07 11.70
N LEU A 194 -19.01 0.23 11.54
CA LEU A 194 -20.32 0.85 11.82
C LEU A 194 -21.43 0.36 10.88
N ASN A 195 -21.07 -0.15 9.69
CA ASN A 195 -21.99 -0.74 8.72
C ASN A 195 -22.28 -2.24 8.97
N GLY A 196 -21.63 -2.86 9.97
CA GLY A 196 -21.78 -4.28 10.32
C GLY A 196 -20.82 -5.23 9.62
N GLU A 197 -19.98 -4.76 8.69
CA GLU A 197 -18.93 -5.57 8.04
C GLU A 197 -17.72 -5.72 8.97
N LYS A 198 -16.96 -6.81 8.80
CA LYS A 198 -15.68 -6.96 9.50
C LYS A 198 -14.59 -6.17 8.79
N TYR A 199 -13.64 -5.61 9.54
CA TYR A 199 -12.49 -4.92 8.93
C TYR A 199 -11.56 -5.85 8.16
N SER A 200 -11.55 -7.15 8.49
CA SER A 200 -10.84 -8.18 7.73
C SER A 200 -11.39 -8.42 6.31
N ASP A 201 -12.58 -7.91 6.04
CA ASP A 201 -13.26 -8.12 4.75
C ASP A 201 -13.11 -6.91 3.80
N TRP A 202 -12.39 -5.86 4.26
CA TRP A 202 -12.21 -4.60 3.51
C TRP A 202 -11.00 -4.61 2.52
#